data_44e22f59f598a410f0c85b52f02829d8
#
_entry.id   44e22f59f598a410f0c85b52f02829d8
#
_cell.length_a   1.000
_cell.length_b   1.000
_cell.length_c   1.000
_cell.angle_alpha   90.00
_cell.angle_beta   90.00
_cell.angle_gamma   90.00
#
_symmetry.space_group_name_H-M   'P 1'
#
loop_
_entity.id
_entity.type
_entity.pdbx_description
1 polymer ?
#
loop_
_entity_poly.entity_id
_entity_poly.type
_entity_poly.pdbx_seq_one_letter_code
_entity_poly.pdbx_strand_id
1 'polypeptide(L)'
;GRKMKKVRDAGGRNDLHIADSNFGMYKEDVEASQFIADSQDRYGWPDYIICSTGKNQHERVMEVSKIVHGRIRVSGSVQSTNSVVLDNVKRKNVNLEQIFRLADDANKIGAESHSEVILGLPGDSAERHFKSIADLIDVGFTNIRMYQLILLMGTPMFAQAHEQQSE
;
A
#
# COMPACT_ATOMS: atom_id res chain seq x y z
N GLY A 1 -1.62 -25.88 -5.88
CA GLY A 1 -2.67 -26.27 -6.78
C GLY A 1 -3.85 -26.99 -6.12
N ARG A 2 -3.65 -28.14 -5.45
CA ARG A 2 -4.74 -28.97 -4.89
C ARG A 2 -5.53 -28.26 -3.77
N LYS A 3 -4.87 -27.44 -2.93
CA LYS A 3 -5.52 -26.66 -1.87
C LYS A 3 -6.31 -25.50 -2.45
N MET A 4 -5.78 -24.81 -3.43
CA MET A 4 -6.44 -23.69 -4.10
C MET A 4 -7.71 -24.12 -4.84
N LYS A 5 -7.67 -25.27 -5.51
CA LYS A 5 -8.88 -25.86 -6.12
C LYS A 5 -9.97 -26.12 -5.08
N LYS A 6 -9.63 -26.66 -3.92
CA LYS A 6 -10.60 -26.90 -2.84
C LYS A 6 -11.23 -25.61 -2.30
N VAL A 7 -10.46 -24.52 -2.19
CA VAL A 7 -10.97 -23.22 -1.74
C VAL A 7 -11.97 -22.67 -2.74
N ARG A 8 -11.65 -22.71 -4.05
CA ARG A 8 -12.59 -22.31 -5.10
C ARG A 8 -13.88 -23.14 -5.09
N ASP A 9 -13.73 -24.48 -5.06
CA ASP A 9 -14.85 -25.41 -5.14
C ASP A 9 -15.76 -25.35 -3.89
N ALA A 10 -15.25 -24.85 -2.77
CA ALA A 10 -16.01 -24.59 -1.55
C ALA A 10 -16.94 -23.35 -1.66
N GLY A 11 -16.87 -22.62 -2.77
CA GLY A 11 -17.85 -21.54 -3.11
C GLY A 11 -17.81 -20.33 -2.21
N GLY A 12 -16.68 -20.09 -1.51
CA GLY A 12 -16.68 -19.10 -0.44
C GLY A 12 -16.18 -17.73 -0.83
N ARG A 13 -14.97 -17.62 -1.35
CA ARG A 13 -14.29 -16.34 -1.56
C ARG A 13 -13.54 -16.32 -2.88
N ASN A 14 -13.60 -15.17 -3.54
CA ASN A 14 -12.84 -14.91 -4.76
C ASN A 14 -11.49 -14.24 -4.49
N ASP A 15 -11.22 -13.88 -3.22
CA ASP A 15 -10.03 -13.19 -2.78
C ASP A 15 -9.05 -14.12 -2.06
N LEU A 16 -7.77 -13.86 -2.24
CA LEU A 16 -6.66 -14.45 -1.52
C LEU A 16 -6.02 -13.41 -0.63
N HIS A 17 -5.99 -13.64 0.68
CA HIS A 17 -5.22 -12.83 1.62
C HIS A 17 -3.84 -13.42 1.84
N ILE A 18 -2.81 -12.66 1.53
CA ILE A 18 -1.41 -12.98 1.84
C ILE A 18 -1.03 -12.21 3.10
N ALA A 19 -0.78 -12.94 4.19
CA ALA A 19 -0.38 -12.38 5.48
C ALA A 19 1.12 -12.03 5.48
N ASP A 20 1.50 -11.08 4.64
CA ASP A 20 2.84 -10.55 4.53
C ASP A 20 2.78 -9.03 4.45
N SER A 21 3.71 -8.35 5.14
CA SER A 21 3.80 -6.88 5.16
C SER A 21 4.59 -6.31 3.99
N ASN A 22 5.31 -7.15 3.25
CA ASN A 22 6.31 -6.74 2.26
C ASN A 22 6.29 -7.63 1.01
N PHE A 23 5.16 -8.19 0.65
CA PHE A 23 5.03 -9.07 -0.50
C PHE A 23 5.53 -8.39 -1.78
N GLY A 24 6.32 -9.10 -2.57
CA GLY A 24 7.01 -8.59 -3.75
C GLY A 24 8.40 -8.00 -3.46
N MET A 25 8.88 -7.99 -2.20
CA MET A 25 10.23 -7.54 -1.90
C MET A 25 11.29 -8.62 -2.09
N TYR A 26 10.94 -9.88 -1.92
CA TYR A 26 11.88 -11.00 -1.94
C TYR A 26 11.80 -11.76 -3.27
N LYS A 27 12.89 -12.48 -3.61
CA LYS A 27 12.93 -13.28 -4.86
C LYS A 27 11.93 -14.43 -4.82
N GLU A 28 11.68 -14.97 -3.66
CA GLU A 28 10.76 -16.05 -3.40
C GLU A 28 9.31 -15.66 -3.69
N ASP A 29 8.99 -14.36 -3.60
CA ASP A 29 7.66 -13.84 -3.92
C ASP A 29 7.33 -13.96 -5.41
N VAL A 30 8.34 -13.93 -6.27
CA VAL A 30 8.19 -14.14 -7.72
C VAL A 30 7.72 -15.58 -7.99
N GLU A 31 8.35 -16.56 -7.35
CA GLU A 31 7.96 -17.96 -7.46
C GLU A 31 6.55 -18.20 -6.90
N ALA A 32 6.26 -17.65 -5.73
CA ALA A 32 4.92 -17.71 -5.12
C ALA A 32 3.85 -17.08 -6.04
N SER A 33 4.18 -15.97 -6.69
CA SER A 33 3.29 -15.29 -7.63
C SER A 33 3.02 -16.13 -8.88
N GLN A 34 4.02 -16.85 -9.38
CA GLN A 34 3.83 -17.78 -10.51
C GLN A 34 2.86 -18.91 -10.13
N PHE A 35 2.94 -19.43 -8.91
CA PHE A 35 1.98 -20.40 -8.40
C PHE A 35 0.55 -19.87 -8.34
N ILE A 36 0.40 -18.59 -7.99
CA ILE A 36 -0.91 -17.93 -7.96
C ILE A 36 -1.43 -17.74 -9.37
N ALA A 37 -0.59 -17.28 -10.29
CA ALA A 37 -0.95 -17.12 -11.70
C ALA A 37 -1.39 -18.46 -12.35
N ASP A 38 -0.64 -19.54 -12.12
CA ASP A 38 -1.03 -20.87 -12.56
C ASP A 38 -2.41 -21.30 -12.03
N SER A 39 -2.76 -20.86 -10.82
CA SER A 39 -4.08 -21.12 -10.25
C SER A 39 -5.16 -20.26 -10.90
N GLN A 40 -4.86 -19.00 -11.20
CA GLN A 40 -5.76 -18.10 -11.94
C GLN A 40 -6.07 -18.68 -13.33
N ASP A 41 -5.04 -19.11 -14.05
CA ASP A 41 -5.19 -19.65 -15.40
C ASP A 41 -5.98 -20.98 -15.43
N ARG A 42 -5.72 -21.86 -14.47
CA ARG A 42 -6.35 -23.20 -14.43
C ARG A 42 -7.73 -23.22 -13.82
N TYR A 43 -7.98 -22.37 -12.85
CA TYR A 43 -9.16 -22.45 -12.00
C TYR A 43 -9.97 -21.15 -11.94
N GLY A 44 -9.49 -20.05 -12.55
CA GLY A 44 -10.10 -18.73 -12.44
C GLY A 44 -10.10 -18.18 -11.00
N TRP A 45 -9.09 -18.56 -10.17
CA TRP A 45 -9.01 -18.17 -8.78
C TRP A 45 -7.53 -17.99 -8.33
N PRO A 46 -7.25 -16.94 -7.53
CA PRO A 46 -8.11 -15.88 -7.02
C PRO A 46 -8.38 -14.77 -8.05
N ASP A 47 -9.55 -14.14 -7.94
CA ASP A 47 -9.88 -12.95 -8.73
C ASP A 47 -9.17 -11.71 -8.21
N TYR A 48 -8.86 -11.69 -6.91
CA TYR A 48 -8.25 -10.57 -6.24
C TYR A 48 -7.27 -11.02 -5.15
N ILE A 49 -6.16 -10.29 -5.01
CA ILE A 49 -5.12 -10.58 -4.02
C ILE A 49 -4.98 -9.38 -3.09
N ILE A 50 -5.19 -9.63 -1.81
CA ILE A 50 -5.05 -8.64 -0.74
C ILE A 50 -3.75 -8.92 0.00
N CYS A 51 -2.82 -7.99 -0.05
CA CYS A 51 -1.59 -8.01 0.74
C CYS A 51 -1.05 -6.59 0.91
N SER A 52 -0.08 -6.43 1.79
CA SER A 52 0.75 -5.23 1.83
C SER A 52 1.97 -5.46 0.93
N THR A 53 2.11 -4.68 -0.12
CA THR A 53 3.29 -4.75 -0.98
C THR A 53 4.47 -4.04 -0.34
N GLY A 54 5.67 -4.51 -0.62
CA GLY A 54 6.89 -3.91 -0.11
C GLY A 54 7.09 -2.47 -0.62
N LYS A 55 7.62 -1.60 0.24
CA LYS A 55 7.91 -0.19 -0.10
C LYS A 55 9.20 -0.03 -0.90
N ASN A 56 10.09 -1.00 -0.79
CA ASN A 56 11.34 -1.07 -1.53
C ASN A 56 11.21 -2.10 -2.66
N GLN A 57 12.18 -2.14 -3.58
CA GLN A 57 12.19 -3.08 -4.71
C GLN A 57 10.99 -2.89 -5.65
N HIS A 58 10.73 -1.64 -6.02
CA HIS A 58 9.64 -1.25 -6.92
C HIS A 58 9.52 -2.16 -8.15
N GLU A 59 10.64 -2.43 -8.83
CA GLU A 59 10.66 -3.27 -10.04
C GLU A 59 10.12 -4.67 -9.78
N ARG A 60 10.49 -5.28 -8.64
CA ARG A 60 10.02 -6.63 -8.30
C ARG A 60 8.55 -6.64 -7.89
N VAL A 61 8.10 -5.62 -7.16
CA VAL A 61 6.67 -5.47 -6.84
C VAL A 61 5.85 -5.36 -8.13
N MET A 62 6.34 -4.62 -9.13
CA MET A 62 5.69 -4.52 -10.43
C MET A 62 5.77 -5.81 -11.25
N GLU A 63 6.89 -6.53 -11.17
CA GLU A 63 7.03 -7.86 -11.77
C GLU A 63 6.00 -8.85 -11.21
N VAL A 64 5.92 -8.95 -9.89
CA VAL A 64 4.94 -9.77 -9.18
C VAL A 64 3.51 -9.40 -9.59
N SER A 65 3.20 -8.10 -9.65
CA SER A 65 1.87 -7.63 -10.06
C SER A 65 1.53 -8.05 -11.50
N LYS A 66 2.49 -7.99 -12.42
CA LYS A 66 2.31 -8.46 -13.80
C LYS A 66 2.06 -9.97 -13.85
N ILE A 67 2.84 -10.75 -13.11
CA ILE A 67 2.70 -12.22 -13.07
C ILE A 67 1.28 -12.61 -12.65
N VAL A 68 0.70 -11.95 -11.67
CA VAL A 68 -0.66 -12.23 -11.18
C VAL A 68 -1.74 -11.42 -11.94
N HIS A 69 -1.48 -11.05 -13.18
CA HIS A 69 -2.41 -10.38 -14.09
C HIS A 69 -2.98 -9.05 -13.57
N GLY A 70 -2.22 -8.31 -12.77
CA GLY A 70 -2.67 -7.06 -12.15
C GLY A 70 -3.70 -7.24 -11.02
N ARG A 71 -3.94 -8.46 -10.58
CA ARG A 71 -4.94 -8.77 -9.54
C ARG A 71 -4.47 -8.50 -8.11
N ILE A 72 -3.35 -7.83 -7.95
CA ILE A 72 -2.81 -7.39 -6.66
C ILE A 72 -2.89 -5.87 -6.55
N ARG A 73 -3.29 -5.36 -5.38
CA ARG A 73 -3.26 -3.94 -5.10
C ARG A 73 -1.86 -3.51 -4.68
N VAL A 74 -1.27 -2.61 -5.43
CA VAL A 74 0.07 -2.07 -5.15
C VAL A 74 -0.04 -0.92 -4.15
N SER A 75 0.73 -0.95 -3.06
CA SER A 75 0.65 0.03 -1.98
C SER A 75 1.81 1.03 -2.01
N GLY A 76 1.48 2.32 -1.94
CA GLY A 76 2.44 3.42 -1.84
C GLY A 76 1.95 4.47 -0.82
N SER A 77 2.01 4.15 0.49
CA SER A 77 1.49 5.03 1.54
C SER A 77 2.43 6.21 1.81
N VAL A 78 1.94 7.43 1.62
CA VAL A 78 2.71 8.67 1.79
C VAL A 78 2.54 9.33 3.16
N GLN A 79 1.39 9.17 3.80
CA GLN A 79 0.87 9.86 4.99
C GLN A 79 0.61 11.35 4.78
N SER A 80 1.46 12.06 4.05
CA SER A 80 1.35 13.43 3.57
C SER A 80 2.29 13.60 2.37
N THR A 81 2.00 14.52 1.45
CA THR A 81 2.93 14.93 0.40
C THR A 81 3.74 16.17 0.79
N ASN A 82 3.43 16.77 1.94
CA ASN A 82 4.12 17.97 2.43
C ASN A 82 5.41 17.60 3.16
N SER A 83 6.55 18.14 2.70
CA SER A 83 7.87 17.82 3.24
C SER A 83 8.04 18.24 4.70
N VAL A 84 7.47 19.40 5.10
CA VAL A 84 7.54 19.89 6.50
C VAL A 84 6.79 18.94 7.44
N VAL A 85 5.61 18.47 7.01
CA VAL A 85 4.82 17.51 7.79
C VAL A 85 5.56 16.17 7.91
N LEU A 86 6.17 15.68 6.83
CA LEU A 86 6.95 14.45 6.83
C LEU A 86 8.21 14.56 7.72
N ASP A 87 8.87 15.71 7.71
CA ASP A 87 10.03 15.97 8.58
C ASP A 87 9.64 15.97 10.08
N ASN A 88 8.52 16.57 10.42
CA ASN A 88 8.02 16.62 11.80
C ASN A 88 7.72 15.21 12.36
N VAL A 89 7.27 14.30 11.52
CA VAL A 89 7.01 12.90 11.91
C VAL A 89 8.21 11.97 11.64
N LYS A 90 9.38 12.54 11.35
CA LYS A 90 10.64 11.82 11.09
C LYS A 90 10.54 10.81 9.95
N ARG A 91 9.73 11.09 8.92
CA ARG A 91 9.54 10.27 7.73
C ARG A 91 10.33 10.81 6.53
N LYS A 92 11.61 11.11 6.73
CA LYS A 92 12.51 11.64 5.69
C LYS A 92 12.76 10.69 4.50
N ASN A 93 12.43 9.41 4.66
CA ASN A 93 12.72 8.38 3.65
C ASN A 93 11.55 8.12 2.68
N VAL A 94 10.51 8.95 2.70
CA VAL A 94 9.42 8.83 1.73
C VAL A 94 9.87 9.47 0.43
N ASN A 95 10.22 8.65 -0.54
CA ASN A 95 10.52 9.13 -1.89
C ASN A 95 9.19 9.24 -2.66
N LEU A 96 8.61 10.43 -2.67
CA LEU A 96 7.34 10.71 -3.35
C LEU A 96 7.41 10.39 -4.84
N GLU A 97 8.53 10.67 -5.50
CA GLU A 97 8.70 10.38 -6.91
C GLU A 97 8.60 8.88 -7.21
N GLN A 98 9.22 8.04 -6.37
CA GLN A 98 9.10 6.58 -6.50
C GLN A 98 7.67 6.09 -6.26
N ILE A 99 6.99 6.66 -5.27
CA ILE A 99 5.59 6.31 -4.97
C ILE A 99 4.66 6.74 -6.12
N PHE A 100 4.91 7.89 -6.72
CA PHE A 100 4.14 8.36 -7.87
C PHE A 100 4.37 7.51 -9.11
N ARG A 101 5.61 7.12 -9.37
CA ARG A 101 5.93 6.14 -10.43
C ARG A 101 5.23 4.80 -10.21
N LEU A 102 5.12 4.36 -8.96
CA LEU A 102 4.42 3.12 -8.62
C LEU A 102 2.96 3.15 -9.07
N ALA A 103 2.25 4.26 -8.81
CA ALA A 103 0.86 4.42 -9.22
C ALA A 103 0.71 4.44 -10.75
N ASP A 104 1.57 5.20 -11.43
CA ASP A 104 1.59 5.27 -12.88
C ASP A 104 1.86 3.91 -13.55
N ASP A 105 2.85 3.17 -13.04
CA ASP A 105 3.18 1.84 -13.56
C ASP A 105 2.10 0.81 -13.25
N ALA A 106 1.43 0.91 -12.09
CA ALA A 106 0.28 0.07 -11.77
C ALA A 106 -0.87 0.33 -12.74
N ASN A 107 -1.17 1.60 -13.03
CA ASN A 107 -2.21 1.98 -13.98
C ASN A 107 -1.94 1.44 -15.40
N LYS A 108 -0.68 1.47 -15.86
CA LYS A 108 -0.28 0.94 -17.19
C LYS A 108 -0.57 -0.56 -17.35
N ILE A 109 -0.55 -1.32 -16.27
CA ILE A 109 -0.83 -2.76 -16.29
C ILE A 109 -2.25 -3.11 -15.82
N GLY A 110 -3.09 -2.10 -15.57
CA GLY A 110 -4.45 -2.30 -15.06
C GLY A 110 -4.53 -2.79 -13.62
N ALA A 111 -3.47 -2.66 -12.83
CA ALA A 111 -3.46 -2.99 -11.41
C ALA A 111 -4.00 -1.82 -10.57
N GLU A 112 -4.68 -2.15 -9.47
CA GLU A 112 -5.08 -1.14 -8.50
C GLU A 112 -3.87 -0.60 -7.74
N SER A 113 -3.85 0.70 -7.49
CA SER A 113 -2.89 1.38 -6.62
C SER A 113 -3.59 1.96 -5.39
N HIS A 114 -2.89 1.91 -4.25
CA HIS A 114 -3.41 2.34 -2.96
C HIS A 114 -2.44 3.26 -2.26
N SER A 115 -2.93 4.37 -1.74
CA SER A 115 -2.17 5.24 -0.86
C SER A 115 -2.96 5.59 0.40
N GLU A 116 -2.24 6.06 1.42
CA GLU A 116 -2.81 6.45 2.70
C GLU A 116 -2.30 7.82 3.10
N VAL A 117 -3.20 8.67 3.60
CA VAL A 117 -2.89 9.96 4.22
C VAL A 117 -3.41 9.98 5.64
N ILE A 118 -2.74 10.73 6.50
CA ILE A 118 -3.11 10.84 7.93
C ILE A 118 -3.47 12.29 8.23
N LEU A 119 -4.69 12.50 8.67
CA LEU A 119 -5.20 13.80 9.12
C LEU A 119 -4.68 14.09 10.53
N GLY A 120 -4.24 15.31 10.76
CA GLY A 120 -3.82 15.81 12.07
C GLY A 120 -2.36 15.49 12.43
N LEU A 121 -1.51 15.28 11.45
CA LEU A 121 -0.06 15.15 11.68
C LEU A 121 0.53 16.48 12.21
N PRO A 122 1.59 16.43 13.05
CA PRO A 122 2.27 17.61 13.54
C PRO A 122 2.70 18.57 12.43
N GLY A 123 2.25 19.84 12.52
CA GLY A 123 2.52 20.87 11.52
C GLY A 123 1.69 20.79 10.27
N ASP A 124 0.70 19.90 10.22
CA ASP A 124 -0.26 19.87 9.11
C ASP A 124 -1.32 20.98 9.24
N SER A 125 -2.00 21.24 8.13
CA SER A 125 -3.15 22.15 8.06
C SER A 125 -4.18 21.58 7.09
N ALA A 126 -5.42 22.06 7.16
CA ALA A 126 -6.46 21.66 6.23
C ALA A 126 -6.02 21.83 4.77
N GLU A 127 -5.39 22.96 4.44
CA GLU A 127 -4.89 23.24 3.10
C GLU A 127 -3.84 22.21 2.64
N ARG A 128 -2.83 21.90 3.49
CA ARG A 128 -1.78 20.92 3.20
C ARG A 128 -2.34 19.51 3.08
N HIS A 129 -3.29 19.18 3.93
CA HIS A 129 -3.95 17.88 3.89
C HIS A 129 -4.74 17.70 2.59
N PHE A 130 -5.58 18.67 2.22
CA PHE A 130 -6.31 18.64 0.95
C PHE A 130 -5.39 18.64 -0.26
N LYS A 131 -4.27 19.37 -0.21
CA LYS A 131 -3.27 19.32 -1.26
C LYS A 131 -2.67 17.91 -1.38
N SER A 132 -2.37 17.23 -0.28
CA SER A 132 -1.86 15.85 -0.31
C SER A 132 -2.86 14.90 -0.98
N ILE A 133 -4.15 15.05 -0.72
CA ILE A 133 -5.19 14.26 -1.39
C ILE A 133 -5.24 14.57 -2.89
N ALA A 134 -5.21 15.86 -3.26
CA ALA A 134 -5.21 16.28 -4.65
C ALA A 134 -3.99 15.72 -5.42
N ASP A 135 -2.80 15.83 -4.84
CA ASP A 135 -1.57 15.28 -5.43
C ASP A 135 -1.70 13.77 -5.74
N LEU A 136 -2.32 13.00 -4.84
CA LEU A 136 -2.54 11.56 -5.04
C LEU A 136 -3.59 11.26 -6.12
N ILE A 137 -4.63 12.10 -6.22
CA ILE A 137 -5.65 12.00 -7.27
C ILE A 137 -5.03 12.31 -8.63
N ASP A 138 -4.24 13.39 -8.72
CA ASP A 138 -3.59 13.84 -9.96
C ASP A 138 -2.60 12.81 -10.49
N VAL A 139 -1.93 12.07 -9.60
CA VAL A 139 -1.03 10.97 -9.95
C VAL A 139 -1.79 9.72 -10.41
N GLY A 140 -3.08 9.62 -10.07
CA GLY A 140 -3.94 8.52 -10.51
C GLY A 140 -3.97 7.33 -9.55
N PHE A 141 -3.78 7.53 -8.25
CA PHE A 141 -4.07 6.46 -7.29
C PHE A 141 -5.54 6.04 -7.36
N THR A 142 -5.79 4.76 -7.53
CA THR A 142 -7.15 4.22 -7.67
C THR A 142 -7.89 4.11 -6.35
N ASN A 143 -7.16 4.07 -5.23
CA ASN A 143 -7.72 4.02 -3.88
C ASN A 143 -6.90 4.88 -2.92
N ILE A 144 -7.54 5.81 -2.24
CA ILE A 144 -6.92 6.67 -1.23
C ILE A 144 -7.68 6.50 0.08
N ARG A 145 -6.98 6.09 1.14
CA ARG A 145 -7.54 6.02 2.48
C ARG A 145 -7.06 7.17 3.33
N MET A 146 -8.00 7.73 4.07
CA MET A 146 -7.74 8.80 5.03
C MET A 146 -7.90 8.25 6.44
N TYR A 147 -6.86 8.39 7.25
CA TYR A 147 -6.87 8.02 8.66
C TYR A 147 -6.70 9.25 9.52
N GLN A 148 -7.31 9.25 10.68
CA GLN A 148 -7.04 10.23 11.72
C GLN A 148 -5.80 9.80 12.50
N LEU A 149 -4.93 10.75 12.88
CA LEU A 149 -3.80 10.47 13.75
C LEU A 149 -4.28 9.92 15.09
N ILE A 150 -3.75 8.78 15.47
CA ILE A 150 -3.94 8.18 16.79
C ILE A 150 -2.59 8.16 17.49
N LEU A 151 -2.52 8.82 18.66
CA LEU A 151 -1.34 8.81 19.51
C LEU A 151 -1.31 7.52 20.33
N LEU A 152 -0.39 6.64 20.01
CA LEU A 152 -0.24 5.38 20.72
C LEU A 152 0.62 5.56 21.97
N MET A 153 0.15 5.07 23.10
CA MET A 153 0.91 5.07 24.36
C MET A 153 2.28 4.40 24.17
N GLY A 154 3.30 4.98 24.79
CA GLY A 154 4.69 4.50 24.70
C GLY A 154 5.44 4.96 23.44
N THR A 155 4.81 5.74 22.55
CA THR A 155 5.52 6.35 21.42
C THR A 155 6.11 7.73 21.81
N PRO A 156 7.23 8.15 21.17
CA PRO A 156 7.78 9.50 21.42
C PRO A 156 6.77 10.62 21.14
N MET A 157 5.91 10.45 20.13
CA MET A 157 4.89 11.44 19.79
C MET A 157 3.82 11.57 20.89
N PHE A 158 3.44 10.47 21.51
CA PHE A 158 2.53 10.46 22.65
C PHE A 158 3.15 11.20 23.86
N ALA A 159 4.42 10.92 24.18
CA ALA A 159 5.13 11.59 25.28
C ALA A 159 5.22 13.11 25.05
N GLN A 160 5.61 13.55 23.87
CA GLN A 160 5.68 14.98 23.51
C GLN A 160 4.32 15.68 23.63
N ALA A 161 3.24 15.04 23.18
CA ALA A 161 1.90 15.63 23.30
C ALA A 161 1.44 15.78 24.75
N HIS A 162 1.83 14.86 25.62
CA HIS A 162 1.52 14.95 27.06
C HIS A 162 2.33 16.04 27.81
N GLU A 163 3.59 16.21 27.44
CA GLU A 163 4.44 17.27 27.99
C GLU A 163 3.87 18.66 27.67
N GLN A 164 3.43 18.88 26.43
CA GLN A 164 2.85 20.16 25.99
C GLN A 164 1.47 20.48 26.59
N GLN A 165 0.74 19.48 27.09
CA GLN A 165 -0.52 19.70 27.81
C GLN A 165 -0.33 19.98 29.31
N SER A 166 0.88 19.80 29.84
CA SER A 166 1.21 19.96 31.25
C SER A 166 1.82 21.34 31.58
N GLU A 167 2.08 22.16 30.56
CA GLU A 167 2.47 23.56 30.64
C GLU A 167 1.26 24.49 30.46
#